data_f0cdf8d5b8f96aa80c1834a54ef73464
#
_entry.id   f0cdf8d5b8f96aa80c1834a54ef73464
#
_cell.length_a   1.000
_cell.length_b   1.000
_cell.length_c   1.000
_cell.angle_alpha   90.00
_cell.angle_beta   90.00
_cell.angle_gamma   90.00
#
_symmetry.space_group_name_H-M   'P 1'
#
loop_
_entity.id
_entity.type
_entity.pdbx_description
1 polymer ?
#
loop_
_entity_poly.entity_id
_entity_poly.type
_entity_poly.pdbx_seq_one_letter_code
_entity_poly.pdbx_strand_id
1 'polypeptide(L)'
;MLDDIPRVRVSVRVNGKQYTRDVEPRMLLVQFLREELSLTGTHIGCDTSYCGACTVLLNGRSVKSCTVFAFQADGGEVLTVEGLAKDGQLHPVQQAFSGCHGFQCGYCTPGFLMSTVQLLEECPHPTEWDIRKGIAGNTCRCTGYQNIFKAIHAAAAAGGGADRGH
;
A
#
# COMPACT_ATOMS: atom_id res chain seq x y z
N MET A 1 18.20 -1.98 31.98
CA MET A 1 18.19 -3.34 31.38
C MET A 1 17.32 -3.41 30.08
N LEU A 2 16.98 -2.29 29.45
CA LEU A 2 16.31 -2.24 28.14
C LEU A 2 17.24 -1.72 27.01
N ASP A 3 18.46 -1.35 27.34
CA ASP A 3 19.41 -0.70 26.41
C ASP A 3 20.27 -1.69 25.59
N ASP A 4 20.06 -3.00 25.77
CA ASP A 4 20.87 -4.05 25.12
C ASP A 4 20.05 -4.92 24.15
N ILE A 5 19.03 -4.31 23.50
CA ILE A 5 18.32 -5.01 22.44
C ILE A 5 19.19 -4.95 21.17
N PRO A 6 19.59 -6.13 20.63
CA PRO A 6 20.39 -6.15 19.43
C PRO A 6 19.67 -5.42 18.28
N ARG A 7 20.41 -4.64 17.49
CA ARG A 7 19.88 -3.97 16.31
C ARG A 7 20.33 -4.68 15.05
N VAL A 8 19.48 -4.72 14.06
CA VAL A 8 19.78 -5.22 12.72
C VAL A 8 19.76 -4.07 11.73
N ARG A 9 20.73 -4.07 10.83
CA ARG A 9 20.78 -3.09 9.73
C ARG A 9 19.82 -3.51 8.64
N VAL A 10 18.93 -2.59 8.26
CA VAL A 10 17.97 -2.75 7.17
C VAL A 10 18.26 -1.70 6.12
N SER A 11 18.50 -2.14 4.90
CA SER A 11 18.77 -1.30 3.74
C SER A 11 17.71 -1.59 2.67
N VAL A 12 16.77 -0.69 2.46
CA VAL A 12 15.59 -0.90 1.62
C VAL A 12 15.32 0.33 0.76
N ARG A 13 14.89 0.12 -0.48
CA ARG A 13 14.44 1.19 -1.35
C ARG A 13 12.95 1.44 -1.11
N VAL A 14 12.58 2.65 -0.73
CA VAL A 14 11.17 3.02 -0.52
C VAL A 14 10.83 4.20 -1.43
N ASN A 15 9.81 4.04 -2.25
CA ASN A 15 9.37 5.04 -3.24
C ASN A 15 10.55 5.56 -4.10
N GLY A 16 11.40 4.63 -4.57
CA GLY A 16 12.58 4.95 -5.38
C GLY A 16 13.79 5.48 -4.61
N LYS A 17 13.68 5.80 -3.32
CA LYS A 17 14.76 6.33 -2.50
C LYS A 17 15.35 5.25 -1.58
N GLN A 18 16.69 5.16 -1.52
CA GLN A 18 17.39 4.23 -0.63
C GLN A 18 17.41 4.75 0.80
N TYR A 19 17.04 3.87 1.74
CA TYR A 19 17.11 4.11 3.18
C TYR A 19 17.90 3.00 3.86
N THR A 20 18.74 3.39 4.84
CA THR A 20 19.44 2.44 5.70
C THR A 20 19.22 2.86 7.14
N ARG A 21 18.77 1.92 7.98
CA ARG A 21 18.48 2.13 9.41
C ARG A 21 18.92 0.92 10.22
N ASP A 22 19.35 1.17 11.45
CA ASP A 22 19.58 0.13 12.44
C ASP A 22 18.33 0.06 13.33
N VAL A 23 17.59 -1.03 13.25
CA VAL A 23 16.27 -1.20 13.89
C VAL A 23 16.24 -2.43 14.81
N GLU A 24 15.29 -2.48 15.73
CA GLU A 24 15.05 -3.68 16.50
C GLU A 24 14.54 -4.82 15.59
N PRO A 25 14.98 -6.08 15.78
CA PRO A 25 14.55 -7.21 14.94
C PRO A 25 13.03 -7.42 14.91
N ARG A 26 12.33 -7.00 15.96
CA ARG A 26 10.87 -7.12 16.09
C ARG A 26 10.10 -5.98 15.43
N MET A 27 10.77 -4.94 14.90
CA MET A 27 10.11 -3.82 14.26
C MET A 27 9.34 -4.29 13.02
N LEU A 28 8.06 -3.96 12.94
CA LEU A 28 7.23 -4.25 11.79
C LEU A 28 7.50 -3.26 10.65
N LEU A 29 7.30 -3.70 9.41
CA LEU A 29 7.50 -2.85 8.24
C LEU A 29 6.63 -1.59 8.28
N VAL A 30 5.39 -1.69 8.77
CA VAL A 30 4.52 -0.52 8.93
C VAL A 30 5.07 0.50 9.92
N GLN A 31 5.68 0.04 11.01
CA GLN A 31 6.33 0.93 12.00
C GLN A 31 7.57 1.59 11.38
N PHE A 32 8.39 0.81 10.69
CA PHE A 32 9.54 1.32 9.96
C PHE A 32 9.16 2.44 8.99
N LEU A 33 8.12 2.23 8.17
CA LEU A 33 7.64 3.25 7.23
C LEU A 33 7.15 4.51 7.95
N ARG A 34 6.33 4.36 8.99
CA ARG A 34 5.69 5.48 9.67
C ARG A 34 6.61 6.22 10.63
N GLU A 35 7.41 5.49 11.42
CA GLU A 35 8.17 6.05 12.53
C GLU A 35 9.60 6.40 12.12
N GLU A 36 10.28 5.51 11.37
CA GLU A 36 11.66 5.73 10.95
C GLU A 36 11.77 6.59 9.68
N LEU A 37 10.78 6.50 8.77
CA LEU A 37 10.81 7.24 7.51
C LEU A 37 9.78 8.37 7.43
N SER A 38 8.90 8.51 8.42
CA SER A 38 7.82 9.51 8.46
C SER A 38 6.84 9.41 7.28
N LEU A 39 6.72 8.22 6.66
CA LEU A 39 5.75 7.93 5.61
C LEU A 39 4.44 7.48 6.25
N THR A 40 3.59 8.45 6.60
CA THR A 40 2.39 8.22 7.41
C THR A 40 1.15 7.83 6.62
N GLY A 41 1.21 7.82 5.30
CA GLY A 41 0.09 7.43 4.42
C GLY A 41 -0.29 5.95 4.54
N THR A 42 0.64 5.08 4.96
CA THR A 42 0.31 3.69 5.31
C THR A 42 -0.31 3.65 6.70
N HIS A 43 -1.58 3.24 6.81
CA HIS A 43 -2.34 3.29 8.07
C HIS A 43 -2.36 1.94 8.80
N ILE A 44 -2.58 1.97 10.13
CA ILE A 44 -2.77 0.78 10.97
C ILE A 44 -4.21 0.80 11.50
N GLY A 45 -5.10 -0.02 10.95
CA GLY A 45 -6.51 -0.09 11.35
C GLY A 45 -6.87 -1.31 12.20
N CYS A 46 -5.94 -2.25 12.38
CA CYS A 46 -6.09 -3.43 13.24
C CYS A 46 -4.71 -3.96 13.65
N ASP A 47 -4.70 -4.98 14.51
CA ASP A 47 -3.51 -5.74 14.93
C ASP A 47 -3.55 -7.22 14.48
N THR A 48 -4.52 -7.55 13.61
CA THR A 48 -4.85 -8.92 13.21
C THR A 48 -4.67 -9.20 11.73
N SER A 49 -3.98 -8.32 10.99
CA SER A 49 -3.77 -8.38 9.53
C SER A 49 -5.04 -8.43 8.67
N TYR A 50 -6.20 -8.17 9.26
CA TYR A 50 -7.50 -8.34 8.59
C TYR A 50 -7.90 -7.12 7.75
N CYS A 51 -7.72 -5.87 8.28
CA CYS A 51 -8.34 -4.68 7.70
C CYS A 51 -7.72 -4.20 6.36
N GLY A 52 -6.46 -4.48 6.10
CA GLY A 52 -5.76 -4.08 4.88
C GLY A 52 -5.38 -2.61 4.75
N ALA A 53 -5.63 -1.76 5.76
CA ALA A 53 -5.24 -0.36 5.71
C ALA A 53 -3.71 -0.16 5.60
N CYS A 54 -2.92 -1.15 6.03
CA CYS A 54 -1.47 -1.17 5.98
C CYS A 54 -0.88 -1.79 4.70
N THR A 55 -1.69 -2.05 3.68
CA THR A 55 -1.20 -2.67 2.44
C THR A 55 -0.19 -1.76 1.75
N VAL A 56 0.97 -2.33 1.40
CA VAL A 56 2.02 -1.73 0.57
C VAL A 56 2.45 -2.74 -0.50
N LEU A 57 3.19 -2.33 -1.51
CA LEU A 57 3.84 -3.28 -2.42
C LEU A 57 5.27 -3.52 -1.94
N LEU A 58 5.61 -4.78 -1.69
CA LEU A 58 6.98 -5.24 -1.44
C LEU A 58 7.42 -6.09 -2.62
N ASN A 59 8.44 -5.63 -3.33
CA ASN A 59 8.93 -6.27 -4.56
C ASN A 59 7.80 -6.50 -5.59
N GLY A 60 6.89 -5.52 -5.73
CA GLY A 60 5.77 -5.56 -6.65
C GLY A 60 4.56 -6.38 -6.18
N ARG A 61 4.57 -6.95 -4.96
CA ARG A 61 3.46 -7.74 -4.42
C ARG A 61 2.82 -7.03 -3.22
N SER A 62 1.49 -7.00 -3.16
CA SER A 62 0.79 -6.44 -2.01
C SER A 62 1.00 -7.30 -0.75
N VAL A 63 1.44 -6.66 0.31
CA VAL A 63 1.63 -7.28 1.62
C VAL A 63 0.96 -6.45 2.70
N LYS A 64 0.56 -7.09 3.78
CA LYS A 64 0.11 -6.42 5.00
C LYS A 64 1.35 -6.04 5.81
N SER A 65 1.82 -4.80 5.70
CA SER A 65 3.06 -4.37 6.36
C SER A 65 3.03 -4.49 7.90
N CYS A 66 1.85 -4.65 8.50
CA CYS A 66 1.69 -4.95 9.92
C CYS A 66 2.01 -6.41 10.31
N THR A 67 2.33 -7.29 9.35
CA THR A 67 2.71 -8.71 9.58
C THR A 67 4.06 -9.06 8.96
N VAL A 68 4.75 -8.08 8.41
CA VAL A 68 6.10 -8.22 7.84
C VAL A 68 7.07 -7.51 8.77
N PHE A 69 8.15 -8.16 9.17
CA PHE A 69 9.23 -7.49 9.90
C PHE A 69 10.04 -6.60 8.96
N ALA A 70 10.53 -5.48 9.45
CA ALA A 70 11.32 -4.54 8.65
C ALA A 70 12.54 -5.20 7.99
N PHE A 71 13.23 -6.10 8.71
CA PHE A 71 14.40 -6.80 8.17
C PHE A 71 14.06 -7.76 7.01
N GLN A 72 12.81 -8.22 6.88
CA GLN A 72 12.38 -9.05 5.74
C GLN A 72 12.31 -8.24 4.43
N ALA A 73 12.28 -6.92 4.52
CA ALA A 73 12.33 -6.02 3.36
C ALA A 73 13.77 -5.60 3.01
N ASP A 74 14.79 -6.11 3.72
CA ASP A 74 16.19 -5.79 3.44
C ASP A 74 16.58 -6.17 2.02
N GLY A 75 17.29 -5.28 1.32
CA GLY A 75 17.65 -5.44 -0.09
C GLY A 75 16.49 -5.32 -1.08
N GLY A 76 15.25 -5.16 -0.58
CA GLY A 76 14.04 -5.09 -1.40
C GLY A 76 13.61 -3.69 -1.78
N GLU A 77 12.47 -3.63 -2.47
CA GLU A 77 11.80 -2.40 -2.88
C GLU A 77 10.38 -2.33 -2.31
N VAL A 78 10.06 -1.22 -1.67
CA VAL A 78 8.73 -0.94 -1.11
C VAL A 78 8.12 0.25 -1.83
N LEU A 79 6.89 0.08 -2.32
CA LEU A 79 6.07 1.17 -2.82
C LEU A 79 4.92 1.41 -1.84
N THR A 80 4.79 2.66 -1.39
CA THR A 80 3.67 3.11 -0.55
C THR A 80 2.77 4.07 -1.33
N VAL A 81 1.64 4.45 -0.75
CA VAL A 81 0.68 5.38 -1.40
C VAL A 81 1.32 6.73 -1.76
N GLU A 82 2.30 7.18 -0.99
CA GLU A 82 3.05 8.41 -1.26
C GLU A 82 3.89 8.34 -2.53
N GLY A 83 4.32 7.14 -2.92
CA GLY A 83 5.11 6.91 -4.12
C GLY A 83 4.29 6.78 -5.41
N LEU A 84 2.95 6.76 -5.32
CA LEU A 84 2.10 6.62 -6.51
C LEU A 84 2.03 7.91 -7.34
N ALA A 85 1.93 9.06 -6.69
CA ALA A 85 1.92 10.35 -7.38
C ALA A 85 3.32 10.73 -7.85
N LYS A 86 3.45 11.26 -9.07
CA LYS A 86 4.71 11.70 -9.66
C LYS A 86 4.58 13.11 -10.21
N ASP A 87 5.58 13.93 -9.98
CA ASP A 87 5.67 15.30 -10.51
C ASP A 87 4.40 16.13 -10.24
N GLY A 88 3.77 15.92 -9.08
CA GLY A 88 2.55 16.60 -8.69
C GLY A 88 1.27 16.06 -9.37
N GLN A 89 1.40 15.02 -10.17
CA GLN A 89 0.25 14.36 -10.80
C GLN A 89 -0.15 13.09 -10.06
N LEU A 90 -1.44 12.95 -9.80
CA LEU A 90 -2.00 11.75 -9.19
C LEU A 90 -1.91 10.57 -10.15
N HIS A 91 -1.60 9.40 -9.61
CA HIS A 91 -1.69 8.14 -10.34
C HIS A 91 -3.14 7.89 -10.84
N PRO A 92 -3.37 7.25 -12.01
CA PRO A 92 -4.71 6.98 -12.54
C PRO A 92 -5.66 6.34 -11.52
N VAL A 93 -5.17 5.42 -10.69
CA VAL A 93 -5.95 4.81 -9.60
C VAL A 93 -6.38 5.87 -8.57
N GLN A 94 -5.50 6.79 -8.18
CA GLN A 94 -5.84 7.88 -7.24
C GLN A 94 -6.88 8.83 -7.85
N GLN A 95 -6.72 9.18 -9.12
CA GLN A 95 -7.67 10.04 -9.85
C GLN A 95 -9.06 9.39 -9.91
N ALA A 96 -9.12 8.10 -10.24
CA ALA A 96 -10.37 7.36 -10.32
C ALA A 96 -11.07 7.27 -8.95
N PHE A 97 -10.33 7.01 -7.87
CA PHE A 97 -10.90 6.99 -6.52
C PHE A 97 -11.43 8.36 -6.10
N SER A 98 -10.76 9.44 -6.49
CA SER A 98 -11.25 10.80 -6.26
C SER A 98 -12.50 11.10 -7.10
N GLY A 99 -12.45 10.84 -8.41
CA GLY A 99 -13.54 11.16 -9.34
C GLY A 99 -14.81 10.35 -9.11
N CYS A 100 -14.68 9.10 -8.66
CA CYS A 100 -15.81 8.21 -8.36
C CYS A 100 -16.27 8.27 -6.89
N HIS A 101 -15.71 9.16 -6.07
CA HIS A 101 -15.97 9.21 -4.63
C HIS A 101 -15.77 7.85 -3.94
N GLY A 102 -14.66 7.17 -4.27
CA GLY A 102 -14.31 5.84 -3.76
C GLY A 102 -13.91 5.81 -2.27
N PHE A 103 -14.02 6.93 -1.57
CA PHE A 103 -13.72 7.06 -0.14
C PHE A 103 -14.66 8.04 0.56
N GLN A 104 -14.75 7.92 1.90
CA GLN A 104 -15.44 8.88 2.77
C GLN A 104 -14.46 9.38 3.84
N CYS A 105 -14.23 8.63 4.93
CA CYS A 105 -13.26 9.04 5.95
C CYS A 105 -11.80 8.98 5.46
N GLY A 106 -11.51 8.23 4.39
CA GLY A 106 -10.18 8.11 3.79
C GLY A 106 -9.24 7.11 4.47
N TYR A 107 -9.58 6.58 5.65
CA TYR A 107 -8.64 5.78 6.43
C TYR A 107 -8.19 4.48 5.77
N CYS A 108 -9.10 3.77 5.09
CA CYS A 108 -8.77 2.54 4.36
C CYS A 108 -8.24 2.79 2.95
N THR A 109 -8.36 4.01 2.45
CA THR A 109 -8.07 4.34 1.04
C THR A 109 -6.66 4.00 0.60
N PRO A 110 -5.59 4.29 1.36
CA PRO A 110 -4.24 3.91 0.95
C PRO A 110 -4.10 2.41 0.67
N GLY A 111 -4.65 1.58 1.54
CA GLY A 111 -4.62 0.13 1.35
C GLY A 111 -5.38 -0.34 0.10
N PHE A 112 -6.55 0.24 -0.18
CA PHE A 112 -7.31 -0.05 -1.40
C PHE A 112 -6.56 0.39 -2.66
N LEU A 113 -5.93 1.56 -2.65
CA LEU A 113 -5.12 2.05 -3.77
C LEU A 113 -3.99 1.07 -4.09
N MET A 114 -3.22 0.64 -3.08
CA MET A 114 -2.10 -0.29 -3.28
C MET A 114 -2.57 -1.66 -3.77
N SER A 115 -3.66 -2.20 -3.23
CA SER A 115 -4.24 -3.46 -3.71
C SER A 115 -4.78 -3.32 -5.15
N THR A 116 -5.35 -2.16 -5.49
CA THR A 116 -5.86 -1.90 -6.84
C THR A 116 -4.71 -1.78 -7.85
N VAL A 117 -3.61 -1.13 -7.49
CA VAL A 117 -2.43 -1.05 -8.37
C VAL A 117 -1.96 -2.46 -8.74
N GLN A 118 -1.75 -3.35 -7.77
CA GLN A 118 -1.35 -4.72 -8.08
C GLN A 118 -2.40 -5.46 -8.90
N LEU A 119 -3.68 -5.34 -8.55
CA LEU A 119 -4.76 -6.00 -9.31
C LEU A 119 -4.72 -5.61 -10.79
N LEU A 120 -4.60 -4.31 -11.09
CA LEU A 120 -4.61 -3.82 -12.47
C LEU A 120 -3.32 -4.15 -13.23
N GLU A 121 -2.21 -4.34 -12.54
CA GLU A 121 -0.98 -4.86 -13.14
C GLU A 121 -1.12 -6.33 -13.53
N GLU A 122 -1.73 -7.15 -12.68
CA GLU A 122 -1.95 -8.58 -12.94
C GLU A 122 -3.13 -8.83 -13.91
N CYS A 123 -4.16 -7.98 -13.85
CA CYS A 123 -5.38 -8.07 -14.64
C CYS A 123 -5.82 -6.67 -15.11
N PRO A 124 -5.33 -6.19 -16.26
CA PRO A 124 -5.65 -4.83 -16.77
C PRO A 124 -7.12 -4.60 -17.07
N HIS A 125 -7.88 -5.65 -17.34
CA HIS A 125 -9.31 -5.62 -17.63
C HIS A 125 -10.09 -6.52 -16.68
N PRO A 126 -10.17 -6.17 -15.39
CA PRO A 126 -10.73 -7.06 -14.37
C PRO A 126 -12.24 -7.16 -14.51
N THR A 127 -12.77 -8.37 -14.36
CA THR A 127 -14.20 -8.61 -14.15
C THR A 127 -14.59 -8.16 -12.74
N GLU A 128 -15.88 -8.03 -12.47
CA GLU A 128 -16.34 -7.74 -11.09
C GLU A 128 -15.84 -8.79 -10.08
N TRP A 129 -15.74 -10.06 -10.50
CA TRP A 129 -15.21 -11.14 -9.66
C TRP A 129 -13.72 -10.94 -9.34
N ASP A 130 -12.92 -10.52 -10.34
CA ASP A 130 -11.49 -10.23 -10.14
C ASP A 130 -11.29 -9.09 -9.17
N ILE A 131 -12.11 -8.04 -9.30
CA ILE A 131 -12.10 -6.92 -8.36
C ILE A 131 -12.43 -7.39 -6.95
N ARG A 132 -13.51 -8.17 -6.76
CA ARG A 132 -13.88 -8.72 -5.45
C ARG A 132 -12.73 -9.50 -4.82
N LYS A 133 -12.07 -10.35 -5.60
CA LYS A 133 -10.89 -11.11 -5.14
C LYS A 133 -9.72 -10.21 -4.82
N GLY A 134 -9.39 -9.28 -5.70
CA GLY A 134 -8.23 -8.38 -5.56
C GLY A 134 -8.29 -7.49 -4.32
N ILE A 135 -9.50 -7.08 -3.91
CA ILE A 135 -9.70 -6.24 -2.72
C ILE A 135 -10.24 -6.99 -1.50
N ALA A 136 -10.38 -8.32 -1.56
CA ALA A 136 -10.95 -9.12 -0.46
C ALA A 136 -10.19 -8.96 0.86
N GLY A 137 -8.91 -8.61 0.80
CA GLY A 137 -8.07 -8.33 1.97
C GLY A 137 -8.18 -6.90 2.50
N ASN A 138 -9.12 -6.08 2.02
CA ASN A 138 -9.29 -4.67 2.42
C ASN A 138 -10.72 -4.42 2.92
N THR A 139 -10.84 -3.79 4.09
CA THR A 139 -12.13 -3.51 4.72
C THR A 139 -12.42 -2.02 4.74
N CYS A 140 -13.61 -1.64 4.25
CA CYS A 140 -14.14 -0.29 4.38
C CYS A 140 -15.44 -0.31 5.20
N ARG A 141 -15.53 0.54 6.23
CA ARG A 141 -16.73 0.65 7.08
C ARG A 141 -17.72 1.70 6.56
N CYS A 142 -17.29 2.59 5.66
CA CYS A 142 -18.03 3.79 5.28
C CYS A 142 -18.81 3.66 3.97
N THR A 143 -18.17 3.15 2.91
CA THR A 143 -18.62 3.33 1.51
C THR A 143 -19.63 2.30 1.04
N GLY A 144 -19.76 1.16 1.72
CA GLY A 144 -20.53 0.01 1.20
C GLY A 144 -19.94 -0.57 -0.10
N TYR A 145 -18.69 -0.22 -0.44
CA TYR A 145 -17.89 -0.70 -1.57
C TYR A 145 -18.36 -0.29 -2.96
N GLN A 146 -19.58 0.19 -3.17
CA GLN A 146 -20.14 0.51 -4.49
C GLN A 146 -19.25 1.49 -5.29
N ASN A 147 -18.86 2.59 -4.66
CA ASN A 147 -18.01 3.58 -5.32
C ASN A 147 -16.56 3.12 -5.45
N ILE A 148 -16.08 2.23 -4.57
CA ILE A 148 -14.77 1.60 -4.71
C ILE A 148 -14.74 0.74 -5.98
N PHE A 149 -15.78 -0.09 -6.22
CA PHE A 149 -15.90 -0.87 -7.46
C PHE A 149 -15.91 0.02 -8.70
N LYS A 150 -16.71 1.10 -8.69
CA LYS A 150 -16.75 2.08 -9.79
C LYS A 150 -15.37 2.70 -10.04
N ALA A 151 -14.66 3.05 -8.97
CA ALA A 151 -13.33 3.64 -9.06
C ALA A 151 -12.32 2.67 -9.68
N ILE A 152 -12.36 1.38 -9.31
CA ILE A 152 -11.46 0.38 -9.86
C ILE A 152 -11.74 0.14 -11.35
N HIS A 153 -13.02 0.05 -11.75
CA HIS A 153 -13.38 -0.04 -13.15
C HIS A 153 -12.94 1.20 -13.96
N ALA A 154 -13.12 2.41 -13.41
CA ALA A 154 -12.68 3.64 -14.04
C ALA A 154 -11.14 3.69 -14.17
N ALA A 155 -10.41 3.25 -13.16
CA ALA A 155 -8.95 3.16 -13.21
C ALA A 155 -8.47 2.16 -14.27
N ALA A 156 -9.12 1.00 -14.39
CA ALA A 156 -8.84 0.01 -15.42
C ALA A 156 -9.04 0.59 -16.84
N ALA A 157 -10.15 1.30 -17.04
CA ALA A 157 -10.46 1.95 -18.34
C ALA A 157 -9.44 3.06 -18.69
N ALA A 158 -8.85 3.71 -17.70
CA ALA A 158 -7.81 4.74 -17.86
C ALA A 158 -6.38 4.18 -17.99
N GLY A 159 -6.21 2.85 -18.06
CA GLY A 159 -4.88 2.21 -18.14
C GLY A 159 -4.11 2.21 -16.82
N GLY A 160 -4.80 2.22 -15.69
CA GLY A 160 -4.23 2.36 -14.35
C GLY A 160 -3.26 1.25 -13.89
N GLY A 161 -3.04 0.19 -14.70
CA GLY A 161 -2.04 -0.84 -14.45
C GLY A 161 -0.72 -0.66 -15.23
N ALA A 162 -0.64 0.33 -16.13
CA ALA A 162 0.47 0.43 -17.07
C ALA A 162 1.68 1.24 -16.54
N ASP A 163 1.57 1.93 -15.43
CA ASP A 163 2.60 2.85 -14.94
C ASP A 163 3.20 2.42 -13.61
N ARG A 164 4.08 1.41 -13.64
CA ARG A 164 5.12 1.30 -12.61
C ARG A 164 6.17 2.33 -12.94
N GLY A 165 6.16 3.42 -12.20
CA GLY A 165 7.29 4.31 -12.30
C GLY A 165 8.59 3.61 -11.89
N HIS A 166 9.38 3.26 -12.86
CA HIS A 166 10.79 2.91 -12.68
C HIS A 166 11.62 4.15 -12.46
#